data_7fe7b93cb3632e46739f24512a1495ff
#
_entry.id   7fe7b93cb3632e46739f24512a1495ff
#
_cell.length_a   1.000
_cell.length_b   1.000
_cell.length_c   1.000
_cell.angle_alpha   90.00
_cell.angle_beta   90.00
_cell.angle_gamma   90.00
#
_symmetry.space_group_name_H-M   'P 1'
#
loop_
_entity.id
_entity.type
_entity.pdbx_description
1 polymer ?
#
loop_
_entity_poly.entity_id
_entity_poly.type
_entity_poly.pdbx_seq_one_letter_code
_entity_poly.pdbx_strand_id
1 'polypeptide(L)'
;MTSPFRSFVFKMRFDKQAITSVSRDQQVERVHRYLSALGGLHPLLGKWYLQGSSLQEALKTEVVAEAKNLERAAATGFDTEYPTWLSLSLWNGQEDPLQGGLAFNYYAHDMPSISSIDFEDAGALVSALDDPGALLVEMLRLTVTMWPEVDWGVIAPNKYYLDGQVFSDRQTIGWIGFCPHTLKPSDFPDAKELIDIPERGTIMVNFEQVMDERNRDHFRIVGTHDTKLVELGYLPMFNN
;
A
#
# COMPACT_ATOMS: atom_id res chain seq x y z
N MET A 1 -14.61 26.66 -1.75
CA MET A 1 -15.13 25.42 -2.32
C MET A 1 -14.18 24.32 -1.86
N THR A 2 -14.64 23.41 -1.01
CA THR A 2 -13.84 22.25 -0.60
C THR A 2 -13.58 21.40 -1.84
N SER A 3 -12.32 21.08 -2.11
CA SER A 3 -11.96 20.14 -3.17
C SER A 3 -12.70 18.82 -2.88
N PRO A 4 -13.35 18.20 -3.87
CA PRO A 4 -14.03 16.94 -3.63
C PRO A 4 -12.97 15.91 -3.19
N PHE A 5 -13.31 15.07 -2.20
CA PHE A 5 -12.46 13.97 -1.76
C PHE A 5 -12.07 13.11 -2.98
N ARG A 6 -10.77 12.80 -3.09
CA ARG A 6 -10.23 11.95 -4.16
C ARG A 6 -9.92 10.60 -3.59
N SER A 7 -10.59 9.57 -4.07
CA SER A 7 -10.32 8.21 -3.63
C SER A 7 -9.10 7.63 -4.33
N PHE A 8 -8.19 7.04 -3.56
CA PHE A 8 -6.96 6.43 -4.04
C PHE A 8 -6.78 5.03 -3.46
N VAL A 9 -6.40 4.10 -4.30
CA VAL A 9 -5.84 2.83 -3.86
C VAL A 9 -4.37 3.03 -3.46
N PHE A 10 -3.95 2.39 -2.38
CA PHE A 10 -2.56 2.17 -2.02
C PHE A 10 -2.44 0.72 -1.55
N LYS A 11 -2.00 -0.13 -2.45
CA LYS A 11 -1.97 -1.58 -2.22
C LYS A 11 -0.60 -2.14 -2.58
N MET A 12 -0.04 -2.99 -1.70
CA MET A 12 1.13 -3.80 -1.95
C MET A 12 0.73 -5.27 -1.87
N ARG A 13 0.96 -5.98 -2.95
CA ARG A 13 0.69 -7.41 -3.05
C ARG A 13 1.85 -8.21 -2.47
N PHE A 14 1.54 -9.29 -1.79
CA PHE A 14 2.51 -10.28 -1.39
C PHE A 14 2.61 -11.43 -2.39
N ASP A 15 3.81 -11.98 -2.55
CA ASP A 15 3.94 -13.37 -2.94
C ASP A 15 3.32 -14.23 -1.84
N LYS A 16 2.22 -14.90 -2.17
CA LYS A 16 1.42 -15.68 -1.21
C LYS A 16 2.17 -16.85 -0.60
N GLN A 17 3.08 -17.49 -1.33
CA GLN A 17 3.88 -18.61 -0.82
C GLN A 17 4.98 -18.09 0.11
N ALA A 18 5.61 -17.00 -0.25
CA ALA A 18 6.65 -16.40 0.57
C ALA A 18 6.09 -15.87 1.89
N ILE A 19 4.99 -15.10 1.86
CA ILE A 19 4.43 -14.51 3.09
C ILE A 19 3.84 -15.56 4.05
N THR A 20 3.22 -16.63 3.53
CA THR A 20 2.68 -17.70 4.38
C THR A 20 3.76 -18.63 4.93
N SER A 21 5.01 -18.52 4.45
CA SER A 21 6.16 -19.20 5.05
C SER A 21 6.71 -18.49 6.30
N VAL A 22 6.34 -17.22 6.49
CA VAL A 22 6.74 -16.42 7.67
C VAL A 22 5.86 -16.78 8.86
N SER A 23 6.46 -17.02 10.01
CA SER A 23 5.69 -17.32 11.22
C SER A 23 4.80 -16.14 11.64
N ARG A 24 3.65 -16.45 12.24
CA ARG A 24 2.69 -15.45 12.69
C ARG A 24 3.30 -14.41 13.64
N ASP A 25 4.13 -14.86 14.59
CA ASP A 25 4.81 -13.97 15.54
C ASP A 25 5.75 -13.00 14.84
N GLN A 26 6.51 -13.47 13.85
CA GLN A 26 7.37 -12.61 13.03
C GLN A 26 6.56 -11.61 12.21
N GLN A 27 5.39 -12.01 11.70
CA GLN A 27 4.50 -11.08 10.99
C GLN A 27 3.97 -10.00 11.94
N VAL A 28 3.50 -10.35 13.13
CA VAL A 28 3.03 -9.40 14.15
C VAL A 28 4.13 -8.42 14.56
N GLU A 29 5.34 -8.92 14.81
CA GLU A 29 6.50 -8.08 15.12
C GLU A 29 6.83 -7.10 13.98
N ARG A 30 6.82 -7.57 12.73
CA ARG A 30 7.06 -6.72 11.55
C ARG A 30 5.99 -5.63 11.42
N VAL A 31 4.70 -5.98 11.58
CA VAL A 31 3.60 -5.00 11.55
C VAL A 31 3.80 -3.94 12.64
N HIS A 32 4.11 -4.34 13.87
CA HIS A 32 4.36 -3.40 14.96
C HIS A 32 5.53 -2.45 14.65
N ARG A 33 6.66 -2.97 14.15
CA ARG A 33 7.84 -2.18 13.76
C ARG A 33 7.51 -1.23 12.61
N TYR A 34 6.73 -1.69 11.63
CA TYR A 34 6.32 -0.87 10.50
C TYR A 34 5.45 0.31 10.93
N LEU A 35 4.40 0.06 11.73
CA LEU A 35 3.53 1.10 12.24
C LEU A 35 4.30 2.14 13.09
N SER A 36 5.27 1.67 13.88
CA SER A 36 6.16 2.55 14.64
C SER A 36 7.03 3.42 13.72
N ALA A 37 7.57 2.83 12.65
CA ALA A 37 8.40 3.55 11.67
C ALA A 37 7.60 4.56 10.84
N LEU A 38 6.34 4.26 10.51
CA LEU A 38 5.42 5.20 9.85
C LEU A 38 5.25 6.49 10.64
N GLY A 39 5.22 6.42 11.97
CA GLY A 39 5.15 7.59 12.85
C GLY A 39 6.34 8.54 12.70
N GLY A 40 7.50 8.03 12.29
CA GLY A 40 8.68 8.83 11.97
C GLY A 40 8.58 9.58 10.64
N LEU A 41 7.70 9.15 9.73
CA LEU A 41 7.49 9.79 8.44
C LEU A 41 6.52 10.98 8.55
N HIS A 42 5.42 10.81 9.28
CA HIS A 42 4.45 11.89 9.43
C HIS A 42 3.58 11.71 10.70
N PRO A 43 3.20 12.79 11.41
CA PRO A 43 2.39 12.72 12.64
C PRO A 43 1.03 12.01 12.47
N LEU A 44 0.36 12.13 11.33
CA LEU A 44 -0.89 11.40 11.00
C LEU A 44 -0.72 9.88 11.02
N LEU A 45 0.49 9.37 10.89
CA LEU A 45 0.82 7.95 10.88
C LEU A 45 1.42 7.47 12.21
N GLY A 46 1.46 8.33 13.24
CA GLY A 46 2.12 8.05 14.51
C GLY A 46 1.30 7.19 15.49
N LYS A 47 0.00 7.08 15.27
CA LYS A 47 -0.89 6.31 16.14
C LYS A 47 -1.77 5.38 15.33
N TRP A 48 -1.94 4.17 15.82
CA TRP A 48 -2.79 3.16 15.19
C TRP A 48 -3.59 2.41 16.25
N TYR A 49 -4.85 2.17 15.97
CA TYR A 49 -5.81 1.57 16.90
C TYR A 49 -6.49 0.38 16.23
N LEU A 50 -6.88 -0.60 17.04
CA LEU A 50 -7.81 -1.64 16.59
C LEU A 50 -9.20 -1.03 16.38
N GLN A 51 -9.97 -1.65 15.48
CA GLN A 51 -11.39 -1.31 15.35
C GLN A 51 -12.14 -1.71 16.63
N GLY A 52 -13.10 -0.89 17.03
CA GLY A 52 -13.96 -1.11 18.18
C GLY A 52 -15.44 -0.98 17.85
N SER A 53 -16.32 -1.35 18.77
CA SER A 53 -17.77 -1.16 18.60
C SER A 53 -18.19 0.31 18.69
N SER A 54 -17.30 1.16 19.20
CA SER A 54 -17.45 2.62 19.27
C SER A 54 -16.08 3.30 19.20
N LEU A 55 -16.07 4.61 18.85
CA LEU A 55 -14.88 5.45 18.87
C LEU A 55 -14.16 5.40 20.23
N GLN A 56 -14.90 5.49 21.33
CA GLN A 56 -14.33 5.47 22.68
C GLN A 56 -13.66 4.13 23.02
N GLU A 57 -14.16 3.02 22.49
CA GLU A 57 -13.51 1.72 22.67
C GLU A 57 -12.31 1.56 21.78
N ALA A 58 -12.40 1.95 20.51
CA ALA A 58 -11.28 1.91 19.58
C ALA A 58 -10.07 2.69 20.11
N LEU A 59 -10.27 3.92 20.61
CA LEU A 59 -9.18 4.77 21.14
C LEU A 59 -8.46 4.20 22.39
N LYS A 60 -8.99 3.14 23.02
CA LYS A 60 -8.32 2.44 24.13
C LYS A 60 -7.37 1.33 23.67
N THR A 61 -7.34 1.04 22.37
CA THR A 61 -6.63 -0.12 21.81
C THR A 61 -5.49 0.31 20.90
N GLU A 62 -4.72 1.33 21.31
CA GLU A 62 -3.53 1.76 20.58
C GLU A 62 -2.51 0.63 20.51
N VAL A 63 -1.97 0.36 19.30
CA VAL A 63 -1.07 -0.77 19.07
C VAL A 63 0.40 -0.37 18.99
N VAL A 64 0.71 0.90 18.71
CA VAL A 64 2.10 1.37 18.64
C VAL A 64 2.67 1.53 20.04
N ALA A 65 1.95 2.19 20.95
CA ALA A 65 2.36 2.35 22.34
C ALA A 65 2.22 1.05 23.15
N GLU A 66 1.25 0.19 22.80
CA GLU A 66 0.95 -1.05 23.50
C GLU A 66 0.93 -2.26 22.55
N ALA A 67 2.09 -2.82 22.23
CA ALA A 67 2.24 -3.99 21.34
C ALA A 67 1.32 -5.17 21.72
N LYS A 68 1.02 -5.32 23.01
CA LYS A 68 0.08 -6.36 23.50
C LYS A 68 -1.30 -6.31 22.85
N ASN A 69 -1.76 -5.13 22.43
CA ASN A 69 -3.05 -5.02 21.75
C ASN A 69 -3.00 -5.69 20.39
N LEU A 70 -1.89 -5.54 19.65
CA LEU A 70 -1.68 -6.19 18.36
C LEU A 70 -1.54 -7.70 18.51
N GLU A 71 -0.77 -8.17 19.51
CA GLU A 71 -0.61 -9.60 19.82
C GLU A 71 -1.97 -10.24 20.16
N ARG A 72 -2.80 -9.54 20.95
CA ARG A 72 -4.15 -10.01 21.32
C ARG A 72 -5.07 -10.08 20.10
N ALA A 73 -5.04 -9.07 19.22
CA ALA A 73 -5.81 -9.07 17.98
C ALA A 73 -5.40 -10.24 17.08
N ALA A 74 -4.10 -10.44 16.92
CA ALA A 74 -3.57 -11.58 16.18
C ALA A 74 -4.03 -12.92 16.77
N ALA A 75 -3.98 -13.09 18.09
CA ALA A 75 -4.44 -14.32 18.75
C ALA A 75 -5.93 -14.60 18.54
N THR A 76 -6.78 -13.56 18.49
CA THR A 76 -8.24 -13.72 18.32
C THR A 76 -8.59 -14.32 16.94
N GLY A 77 -7.84 -13.99 15.89
CA GLY A 77 -8.03 -14.52 14.53
C GLY A 77 -7.18 -15.74 14.22
N PHE A 78 -6.70 -16.48 15.26
CA PHE A 78 -5.88 -17.67 15.04
C PHE A 78 -6.69 -18.85 14.52
N ASP A 79 -6.23 -19.45 13.42
CA ASP A 79 -6.76 -20.67 12.85
C ASP A 79 -5.72 -21.79 12.92
N THR A 80 -6.10 -22.93 13.46
CA THR A 80 -5.21 -24.09 13.61
C THR A 80 -4.92 -24.80 12.29
N GLU A 81 -5.80 -24.69 11.30
CA GLU A 81 -5.61 -25.24 9.95
C GLU A 81 -4.63 -24.37 9.15
N TYR A 82 -4.65 -23.05 9.40
CA TYR A 82 -3.79 -22.07 8.72
C TYR A 82 -2.99 -21.24 9.73
N PRO A 83 -2.03 -21.85 10.43
CA PRO A 83 -1.38 -21.24 11.60
C PRO A 83 -0.52 -19.99 11.26
N THR A 84 -0.16 -19.81 10.00
CA THR A 84 0.60 -18.64 9.54
C THR A 84 -0.26 -17.52 8.98
N TRP A 85 -1.56 -17.76 8.75
CA TRP A 85 -2.44 -16.73 8.26
C TRP A 85 -2.67 -15.65 9.31
N LEU A 86 -2.63 -14.39 8.87
CA LEU A 86 -2.84 -13.23 9.71
C LEU A 86 -3.67 -12.19 8.97
N SER A 87 -4.74 -11.74 9.62
CA SER A 87 -5.53 -10.57 9.19
C SER A 87 -5.54 -9.54 10.30
N LEU A 88 -5.19 -8.32 9.96
CA LEU A 88 -5.25 -7.17 10.87
C LEU A 88 -5.87 -5.99 10.14
N SER A 89 -6.81 -5.31 10.79
CA SER A 89 -7.38 -4.05 10.33
C SER A 89 -7.23 -3.01 11.43
N LEU A 90 -6.55 -1.93 11.13
CA LEU A 90 -6.20 -0.86 12.04
C LEU A 90 -6.64 0.48 11.47
N TRP A 91 -6.69 1.47 12.32
CA TRP A 91 -7.12 2.82 11.98
C TRP A 91 -6.25 3.84 12.71
N ASN A 92 -5.93 4.97 12.07
CA ASN A 92 -5.00 5.97 12.60
C ASN A 92 -5.60 6.94 13.63
N GLY A 93 -6.83 6.74 14.05
CA GLY A 93 -7.49 7.57 15.07
C GLY A 93 -8.13 8.86 14.54
N GLN A 94 -8.03 9.16 13.25
CA GLN A 94 -8.66 10.32 12.63
C GLN A 94 -9.94 9.91 11.91
N GLU A 95 -11.11 10.45 12.36
CA GLU A 95 -12.42 10.10 11.79
C GLU A 95 -12.68 10.76 10.44
N ASP A 96 -12.15 11.97 10.23
CA ASP A 96 -12.41 12.73 9.01
C ASP A 96 -11.38 12.36 7.92
N PRO A 97 -11.82 11.71 6.83
CA PRO A 97 -10.90 11.38 5.74
C PRO A 97 -10.30 12.64 5.06
N LEU A 98 -10.99 13.81 5.10
CA LEU A 98 -10.42 15.05 4.58
C LEU A 98 -9.27 15.60 5.45
N GLN A 99 -9.16 15.11 6.67
CA GLN A 99 -8.07 15.44 7.61
C GLN A 99 -7.07 14.29 7.78
N GLY A 100 -7.09 13.31 6.88
CA GLY A 100 -6.14 12.20 6.86
C GLY A 100 -6.59 10.96 7.64
N GLY A 101 -7.90 10.78 7.84
CA GLY A 101 -8.47 9.53 8.39
C GLY A 101 -8.17 8.35 7.47
N LEU A 102 -7.43 7.35 7.97
CA LEU A 102 -6.83 6.28 7.17
C LEU A 102 -6.95 4.95 7.90
N ALA A 103 -7.30 3.90 7.18
CA ALA A 103 -7.20 2.53 7.68
C ALA A 103 -6.00 1.81 7.05
N PHE A 104 -5.42 0.89 7.81
CA PHE A 104 -4.34 -0.01 7.41
C PHE A 104 -4.85 -1.44 7.52
N ASN A 105 -4.74 -2.19 6.43
CA ASN A 105 -5.09 -3.59 6.38
C ASN A 105 -3.86 -4.43 6.05
N TYR A 106 -3.69 -5.52 6.77
CA TYR A 106 -2.65 -6.52 6.56
C TYR A 106 -3.29 -7.89 6.42
N TYR A 107 -3.07 -8.53 5.29
CA TYR A 107 -3.59 -9.86 4.99
C TYR A 107 -2.47 -10.76 4.49
N ALA A 108 -2.04 -11.71 5.30
CA ALA A 108 -1.10 -12.75 4.92
C ALA A 108 -1.85 -14.08 4.78
N HIS A 109 -2.23 -14.39 3.55
CA HIS A 109 -3.01 -15.58 3.18
C HIS A 109 -2.41 -16.24 1.95
N ASP A 110 -2.81 -17.47 1.64
CA ASP A 110 -2.41 -18.15 0.40
C ASP A 110 -3.34 -17.83 -0.79
N MET A 111 -4.34 -16.97 -0.57
CA MET A 111 -5.28 -16.53 -1.61
C MET A 111 -4.73 -15.28 -2.33
N PRO A 112 -4.50 -15.33 -3.66
CA PRO A 112 -3.80 -14.26 -4.40
C PRO A 112 -4.50 -12.91 -4.32
N SER A 113 -5.83 -12.88 -4.31
CA SER A 113 -6.63 -11.65 -4.31
C SER A 113 -6.66 -10.93 -2.96
N ILE A 114 -6.27 -11.62 -1.88
CA ILE A 114 -6.40 -11.12 -0.51
C ILE A 114 -5.03 -10.85 0.12
N SER A 115 -3.96 -11.54 -0.33
CA SER A 115 -2.63 -11.39 0.30
C SER A 115 -2.00 -10.05 -0.03
N SER A 116 -2.11 -9.10 0.89
CA SER A 116 -1.68 -7.71 0.67
C SER A 116 -1.48 -6.93 1.97
N ILE A 117 -0.74 -5.82 1.82
CA ILE A 117 -0.87 -4.65 2.69
C ILE A 117 -1.62 -3.59 1.88
N ASP A 118 -2.63 -2.97 2.47
CA ASP A 118 -3.28 -1.82 1.87
C ASP A 118 -3.62 -0.73 2.89
N PHE A 119 -3.62 0.52 2.39
CA PHE A 119 -4.15 1.66 3.12
C PHE A 119 -5.49 2.01 2.48
N GLU A 120 -6.56 1.67 3.18
CA GLU A 120 -7.90 1.92 2.70
C GLU A 120 -8.13 3.42 2.58
N ASP A 121 -8.41 3.80 1.35
CA ASP A 121 -8.61 5.15 0.89
C ASP A 121 -7.43 6.11 1.19
N ALA A 122 -6.28 5.82 0.61
CA ALA A 122 -5.10 6.69 0.68
C ALA A 122 -5.36 8.12 0.15
N GLY A 123 -6.51 8.37 -0.49
CA GLY A 123 -7.02 9.70 -0.82
C GLY A 123 -7.14 10.63 0.37
N ALA A 124 -7.24 10.08 1.59
CA ALA A 124 -7.17 10.83 2.83
C ALA A 124 -5.85 11.59 2.97
N LEU A 125 -4.71 10.93 2.70
CA LEU A 125 -3.39 11.58 2.71
C LEU A 125 -3.25 12.58 1.57
N VAL A 126 -3.75 12.22 0.36
CA VAL A 126 -3.75 13.11 -0.80
C VAL A 126 -4.54 14.39 -0.55
N SER A 127 -5.60 14.31 0.26
CA SER A 127 -6.47 15.45 0.57
C SER A 127 -5.94 16.31 1.72
N ALA A 128 -5.25 15.71 2.68
CA ALA A 128 -4.80 16.38 3.91
C ALA A 128 -3.41 17.03 3.79
N LEU A 129 -2.61 16.66 2.77
CA LEU A 129 -1.20 17.06 2.64
C LEU A 129 -0.97 17.95 1.43
N ASP A 130 -0.06 18.92 1.57
CA ASP A 130 0.38 19.78 0.47
C ASP A 130 1.23 19.01 -0.54
N ASP A 131 2.10 18.12 -0.08
CA ASP A 131 2.94 17.23 -0.89
C ASP A 131 2.76 15.77 -0.45
N PRO A 132 1.70 15.11 -0.90
CA PRO A 132 1.47 13.70 -0.55
C PRO A 132 2.42 12.74 -1.28
N GLY A 133 2.96 13.13 -2.45
CA GLY A 133 3.79 12.25 -3.28
C GLY A 133 5.04 11.77 -2.56
N ALA A 134 5.78 12.68 -1.94
CA ALA A 134 6.99 12.35 -1.19
C ALA A 134 6.69 11.39 -0.03
N LEU A 135 5.63 11.64 0.75
CA LEU A 135 5.22 10.76 1.84
C LEU A 135 4.84 9.35 1.33
N LEU A 136 4.06 9.28 0.26
CA LEU A 136 3.60 8.01 -0.31
C LEU A 136 4.77 7.17 -0.87
N VAL A 137 5.77 7.82 -1.47
CA VAL A 137 7.02 7.17 -1.89
C VAL A 137 7.76 6.58 -0.70
N GLU A 138 7.92 7.33 0.40
CA GLU A 138 8.61 6.84 1.60
C GLU A 138 7.83 5.71 2.29
N MET A 139 6.50 5.78 2.35
CA MET A 139 5.66 4.68 2.86
C MET A 139 5.85 3.42 2.01
N LEU A 140 5.84 3.54 0.67
CA LEU A 140 6.06 2.41 -0.24
C LEU A 140 7.48 1.85 -0.08
N ARG A 141 8.51 2.73 -0.01
CA ARG A 141 9.89 2.33 0.22
C ARG A 141 10.05 1.54 1.53
N LEU A 142 9.49 2.07 2.61
CA LEU A 142 9.52 1.42 3.93
C LEU A 142 8.87 0.03 3.85
N THR A 143 7.72 -0.08 3.16
CA THR A 143 7.01 -1.36 3.01
C THR A 143 7.86 -2.38 2.26
N VAL A 144 8.36 -2.06 1.07
CA VAL A 144 9.12 -3.02 0.25
C VAL A 144 10.48 -3.39 0.85
N THR A 145 11.00 -2.53 1.72
CA THR A 145 12.23 -2.82 2.49
C THR A 145 11.94 -3.76 3.66
N MET A 146 10.80 -3.58 4.34
CA MET A 146 10.46 -4.38 5.51
C MET A 146 9.88 -5.76 5.16
N TRP A 147 9.18 -5.86 4.04
CA TRP A 147 8.62 -7.11 3.53
C TRP A 147 9.27 -7.50 2.20
N PRO A 148 10.31 -8.34 2.22
CA PRO A 148 10.89 -8.90 0.98
C PRO A 148 9.88 -9.73 0.18
N GLU A 149 8.79 -10.14 0.81
CA GLU A 149 7.70 -10.89 0.19
C GLU A 149 6.75 -10.02 -0.66
N VAL A 150 6.87 -8.68 -0.63
CA VAL A 150 6.12 -7.80 -1.54
C VAL A 150 6.65 -7.98 -2.96
N ASP A 151 5.77 -8.37 -3.86
CA ASP A 151 6.06 -8.62 -5.28
C ASP A 151 5.45 -7.57 -6.23
N TRP A 152 4.59 -6.68 -5.75
CA TRP A 152 4.04 -5.56 -6.50
C TRP A 152 3.48 -4.49 -5.56
N GLY A 153 3.58 -3.22 -5.98
CA GLY A 153 2.98 -2.09 -5.26
C GLY A 153 2.35 -1.09 -6.22
N VAL A 154 1.19 -0.53 -5.85
CA VAL A 154 0.48 0.46 -6.65
C VAL A 154 -0.18 1.53 -5.79
N ILE A 155 -0.04 2.78 -6.21
CA ILE A 155 -0.78 3.94 -5.70
C ILE A 155 -1.38 4.65 -6.91
N ALA A 156 -2.69 4.74 -6.96
CA ALA A 156 -3.41 5.33 -8.09
C ALA A 156 -4.81 5.83 -7.68
N PRO A 157 -5.42 6.78 -8.42
CA PRO A 157 -6.84 7.07 -8.25
C PRO A 157 -7.69 5.79 -8.43
N ASN A 158 -8.66 5.56 -7.55
CA ASN A 158 -9.52 4.39 -7.60
C ASN A 158 -10.18 4.21 -8.96
N LYS A 159 -10.64 5.29 -9.58
CA LYS A 159 -11.25 5.22 -10.90
C LYS A 159 -10.28 4.72 -11.97
N TYR A 160 -9.00 5.13 -11.90
CA TYR A 160 -7.98 4.58 -12.81
C TYR A 160 -7.76 3.10 -12.53
N TYR A 161 -7.61 2.74 -11.27
CA TYR A 161 -7.32 1.36 -10.86
C TYR A 161 -8.45 0.38 -11.21
N LEU A 162 -9.72 0.81 -11.18
CA LEU A 162 -10.87 -0.04 -11.46
C LEU A 162 -11.23 -0.08 -12.95
N ASP A 163 -11.21 1.09 -13.63
CA ASP A 163 -11.82 1.24 -14.95
C ASP A 163 -10.87 1.82 -16.02
N GLY A 164 -9.73 2.40 -15.60
CA GLY A 164 -8.88 3.21 -16.49
C GLY A 164 -7.63 2.51 -16.99
N GLN A 165 -7.27 1.35 -16.45
CA GLN A 165 -6.07 0.63 -16.83
C GLN A 165 -6.21 -0.04 -18.20
N VAL A 166 -5.07 -0.21 -18.90
CA VAL A 166 -5.03 -0.78 -20.26
C VAL A 166 -5.36 -2.28 -20.23
N PHE A 167 -4.95 -3.00 -19.20
CA PHE A 167 -5.11 -4.43 -19.06
C PHE A 167 -6.04 -4.74 -17.89
N SER A 168 -7.21 -5.32 -18.17
CA SER A 168 -8.20 -5.63 -17.13
C SER A 168 -7.88 -6.87 -16.30
N ASP A 169 -6.91 -7.67 -16.72
CA ASP A 169 -6.48 -8.91 -16.07
C ASP A 169 -5.13 -8.80 -15.36
N ARG A 170 -4.50 -7.60 -15.39
CA ARG A 170 -3.16 -7.35 -14.82
C ARG A 170 -3.17 -6.24 -13.80
N GLN A 171 -2.10 -6.19 -13.01
CA GLN A 171 -1.79 -5.04 -12.18
C GLN A 171 -1.49 -3.80 -13.06
N THR A 172 -1.33 -2.66 -12.42
CA THR A 172 -0.84 -1.42 -13.04
C THR A 172 0.26 -0.83 -12.18
N ILE A 173 1.14 -0.04 -12.77
CA ILE A 173 2.17 0.71 -12.01
C ILE A 173 1.59 1.98 -11.36
N GLY A 174 0.47 2.49 -11.85
CA GLY A 174 -0.26 3.62 -11.28
C GLY A 174 0.49 4.96 -11.33
N TRP A 175 0.17 5.85 -10.40
CA TRP A 175 0.88 7.12 -10.19
C TRP A 175 2.27 6.87 -9.60
N ILE A 176 2.31 6.09 -8.53
CA ILE A 176 3.53 5.63 -7.87
C ILE A 176 3.39 4.12 -7.73
N GLY A 177 4.40 3.36 -8.14
CA GLY A 177 4.34 1.92 -8.03
C GLY A 177 5.69 1.27 -7.81
N PHE A 178 5.68 0.07 -7.26
CA PHE A 178 6.87 -0.75 -7.07
C PHE A 178 6.83 -1.94 -8.03
N CYS A 179 7.93 -2.12 -8.76
CA CYS A 179 8.21 -3.27 -9.61
C CYS A 179 9.43 -4.03 -9.04
N PRO A 180 9.37 -5.36 -8.84
CA PRO A 180 10.48 -6.14 -8.26
C PRO A 180 11.63 -6.39 -9.24
N HIS A 181 11.76 -5.53 -10.24
CA HIS A 181 12.84 -5.55 -11.24
C HIS A 181 13.51 -4.19 -11.34
N THR A 182 14.79 -4.19 -11.69
CA THR A 182 15.49 -2.96 -12.01
C THR A 182 15.00 -2.40 -13.35
N LEU A 183 14.37 -1.22 -13.30
CA LEU A 183 13.88 -0.50 -14.46
C LEU A 183 14.95 0.45 -15.00
N LYS A 184 15.06 0.57 -16.33
CA LYS A 184 16.03 1.46 -16.98
C LYS A 184 15.36 2.73 -17.44
N PRO A 185 15.96 3.92 -17.23
CA PRO A 185 15.39 5.20 -17.71
C PRO A 185 15.15 5.22 -19.22
N SER A 186 15.95 4.50 -20.01
CA SER A 186 15.77 4.39 -21.46
C SER A 186 14.46 3.71 -21.86
N ASP A 187 13.90 2.84 -21.01
CA ASP A 187 12.66 2.12 -21.27
C ASP A 187 11.42 2.92 -20.81
N PHE A 188 11.62 3.90 -19.92
CA PHE A 188 10.56 4.72 -19.31
C PHE A 188 10.91 6.21 -19.34
N PRO A 189 11.10 6.81 -20.53
CA PRO A 189 11.58 8.19 -20.66
C PRO A 189 10.58 9.22 -20.12
N ASP A 190 9.30 8.90 -20.07
CA ASP A 190 8.23 9.77 -19.56
C ASP A 190 7.98 9.62 -18.06
N ALA A 191 8.66 8.69 -17.38
CA ALA A 191 8.58 8.58 -15.92
C ALA A 191 9.29 9.77 -15.26
N LYS A 192 8.67 10.38 -14.26
CA LYS A 192 9.28 11.49 -13.50
C LYS A 192 10.55 11.03 -12.79
N GLU A 193 10.50 9.84 -12.18
CA GLU A 193 11.61 9.30 -11.42
C GLU A 193 11.55 7.78 -11.36
N LEU A 194 12.73 7.15 -11.40
CA LEU A 194 12.93 5.73 -11.08
C LEU A 194 13.88 5.65 -9.90
N ILE A 195 13.36 5.19 -8.76
CA ILE A 195 14.10 5.08 -7.50
C ILE A 195 14.53 3.63 -7.33
N ASP A 196 15.82 3.38 -7.41
CA ASP A 196 16.37 2.05 -7.18
C ASP A 196 16.26 1.67 -5.69
N ILE A 197 15.72 0.49 -5.45
CA ILE A 197 15.68 -0.12 -4.12
C ILE A 197 16.63 -1.32 -4.15
N PRO A 198 17.83 -1.21 -3.56
CA PRO A 198 18.87 -2.22 -3.67
C PRO A 198 18.37 -3.63 -3.36
N GLU A 199 18.67 -4.58 -4.24
CA GLU A 199 18.28 -6.00 -4.13
C GLU A 199 16.78 -6.27 -4.17
N ARG A 200 15.94 -5.22 -4.37
CA ARG A 200 14.48 -5.35 -4.36
C ARG A 200 13.84 -5.04 -5.71
N GLY A 201 14.26 -3.97 -6.36
CA GLY A 201 13.67 -3.51 -7.61
C GLY A 201 13.60 -1.98 -7.71
N THR A 202 12.55 -1.45 -8.32
CA THR A 202 12.42 -0.02 -8.61
C THR A 202 11.06 0.52 -8.17
N ILE A 203 11.05 1.65 -7.49
CA ILE A 203 9.85 2.47 -7.36
C ILE A 203 9.82 3.44 -8.54
N MET A 204 8.73 3.42 -9.30
CA MET A 204 8.46 4.35 -10.39
C MET A 204 7.49 5.43 -9.92
N VAL A 205 7.87 6.68 -10.11
CA VAL A 205 7.01 7.86 -9.94
C VAL A 205 6.70 8.41 -11.34
N ASN A 206 5.45 8.38 -11.74
CA ASN A 206 5.04 8.79 -13.09
C ASN A 206 4.88 10.30 -13.23
N PHE A 207 4.44 10.98 -12.19
CA PHE A 207 4.18 12.42 -12.21
C PHE A 207 4.64 13.08 -10.92
N GLU A 208 5.10 14.33 -11.02
CA GLU A 208 5.37 15.19 -9.87
C GLU A 208 4.07 15.59 -9.15
N GLN A 209 3.03 15.94 -9.95
CA GLN A 209 1.72 16.26 -9.41
C GLN A 209 0.92 15.00 -9.11
N VAL A 210 -0.04 15.13 -8.21
CA VAL A 210 -1.02 14.08 -7.93
C VAL A 210 -1.71 13.68 -9.23
N MET A 211 -1.77 12.37 -9.51
CA MET A 211 -2.47 11.86 -10.68
C MET A 211 -3.94 12.27 -10.66
N ASP A 212 -4.40 12.93 -11.71
CA ASP A 212 -5.80 13.34 -11.85
C ASP A 212 -6.54 12.36 -12.75
N GLU A 213 -7.59 11.74 -12.21
CA GLU A 213 -8.48 10.82 -12.93
C GLU A 213 -9.28 11.44 -14.08
N ARG A 214 -9.25 12.76 -14.21
CA ARG A 214 -9.87 13.51 -15.33
C ARG A 214 -8.86 13.87 -16.42
N ASN A 215 -7.56 13.71 -16.15
CA ASN A 215 -6.48 14.01 -17.09
C ASN A 215 -6.17 12.77 -17.96
N ARG A 216 -6.58 12.82 -19.22
CA ARG A 216 -6.35 11.74 -20.19
C ARG A 216 -4.86 11.50 -20.49
N ASP A 217 -4.01 12.52 -20.37
CA ASP A 217 -2.56 12.37 -20.57
C ASP A 217 -1.94 11.55 -19.45
N HIS A 218 -2.42 11.70 -18.20
CA HIS A 218 -2.00 10.83 -17.10
C HIS A 218 -2.31 9.36 -17.40
N PHE A 219 -3.52 9.08 -17.87
CA PHE A 219 -3.93 7.69 -18.23
C PHE A 219 -3.08 7.14 -19.37
N ARG A 220 -2.83 7.96 -20.40
CA ARG A 220 -2.00 7.56 -21.55
C ARG A 220 -0.56 7.24 -21.13
N ILE A 221 0.06 8.06 -20.29
CA ILE A 221 1.45 7.85 -19.85
C ILE A 221 1.54 6.57 -19.01
N VAL A 222 0.68 6.39 -18.00
CA VAL A 222 0.68 5.17 -17.18
C VAL A 222 0.39 3.94 -18.05
N GLY A 223 -0.57 4.01 -18.98
CA GLY A 223 -0.87 2.93 -19.90
C GLY A 223 0.29 2.57 -20.84
N THR A 224 1.10 3.56 -21.26
CA THR A 224 2.33 3.32 -22.03
C THR A 224 3.36 2.58 -21.18
N HIS A 225 3.53 2.96 -19.91
CA HIS A 225 4.43 2.27 -18.99
C HIS A 225 3.95 0.85 -18.65
N ASP A 226 2.65 0.66 -18.41
CA ASP A 226 2.08 -0.68 -18.22
C ASP A 226 2.32 -1.58 -19.45
N THR A 227 2.14 -1.04 -20.67
CA THR A 227 2.42 -1.77 -21.91
C THR A 227 3.90 -2.16 -21.98
N LYS A 228 4.80 -1.24 -21.66
CA LYS A 228 6.24 -1.53 -21.62
C LYS A 228 6.60 -2.59 -20.59
N LEU A 229 5.98 -2.55 -19.41
CA LEU A 229 6.16 -3.57 -18.38
C LEU A 229 5.66 -4.94 -18.83
N VAL A 230 4.57 -5.01 -19.63
CA VAL A 230 4.12 -6.27 -20.26
C VAL A 230 5.13 -6.77 -21.28
N GLU A 231 5.66 -5.92 -22.14
CA GLU A 231 6.70 -6.28 -23.13
C GLU A 231 7.95 -6.87 -22.45
N LEU A 232 8.32 -6.33 -21.27
CA LEU A 232 9.45 -6.82 -20.48
C LEU A 232 9.11 -8.10 -19.67
N GLY A 233 7.84 -8.50 -19.63
CA GLY A 233 7.38 -9.62 -18.80
C GLY A 233 7.30 -9.32 -17.30
N TYR A 234 7.24 -8.04 -16.92
CA TYR A 234 7.30 -7.59 -15.52
C TYR A 234 5.93 -7.28 -14.90
N LEU A 235 4.91 -6.96 -15.72
CA LEU A 235 3.57 -6.62 -15.21
C LEU A 235 2.80 -7.89 -14.84
N PRO A 236 2.55 -8.15 -13.54
CA PRO A 236 1.93 -9.39 -13.11
C PRO A 236 0.41 -9.41 -13.37
N MET A 237 -0.14 -10.60 -13.51
CA MET A 237 -1.59 -10.81 -13.53
C MET A 237 -2.19 -10.67 -12.14
N PHE A 238 -3.50 -10.36 -12.05
CA PHE A 238 -4.19 -10.25 -10.75
C PHE A 238 -4.22 -11.57 -9.97
N ASN A 239 -4.33 -12.70 -10.67
CA ASN A 239 -4.58 -14.02 -10.09
C ASN A 239 -3.36 -14.95 -10.06
N ASN A 240 -2.18 -14.41 -10.15
CA ASN A 240 -0.95 -15.23 -10.04
C ASN A 240 -0.49 -15.32 -8.59
#